data_14909d3b62425bb95b9581c2c65bf7fc
#
_entry.id   14909d3b62425bb95b9581c2c65bf7fc
#
_cell.length_a   1.000
_cell.length_b   1.000
_cell.length_c   1.000
_cell.angle_alpha   90.00
_cell.angle_beta   90.00
_cell.angle_gamma   90.00
#
_symmetry.space_group_name_H-M   'P 1'
#
loop_
_entity.id
_entity.type
_entity.pdbx_description
1 polymer ?
#
loop_
_entity_poly.entity_id
_entity_poly.type
_entity_poly.pdbx_seq_one_letter_code
_entity_poly.pdbx_strand_id
1 'polypeptide(L)'
;MRKPPNEPLGGSHTPERKCILSGEHAARDDLIRLALGPDGSVAPDVRARAPGRGAWIGVDRATVDVANAKGKLRGALARAFKTGELNVPADLGARIEAALRQAVLDRLGLEARASNLILGSEKIEVAARRGQVALLLHASDASAEGRRKLDQAWRVGTEQEGSGAQGLVFPEGRAILSLALGRENVVHAAIIDRAAAARVSHALERWRAFIGREDGLSAATAE
;
A
#
# COMPACT_ATOMS: atom_id res chain seq x y z
N MET A 1 -51.90 2.58 9.78
CA MET A 1 -50.83 2.93 8.83
C MET A 1 -49.58 2.13 9.19
N ARG A 2 -49.21 1.14 8.42
CA ARG A 2 -48.01 0.32 8.63
C ARG A 2 -46.83 1.01 7.95
N LYS A 3 -45.70 1.18 8.70
CA LYS A 3 -44.44 1.69 8.21
C LYS A 3 -43.86 0.73 7.13
N PRO A 4 -43.36 1.20 5.99
CA PRO A 4 -42.79 0.33 4.98
C PRO A 4 -41.48 -0.29 5.46
N PRO A 5 -41.11 -1.50 4.97
CA PRO A 5 -39.93 -2.20 5.41
C PRO A 5 -38.64 -1.57 4.82
N ASN A 6 -37.66 -1.45 5.69
CA ASN A 6 -36.24 -1.27 5.50
C ASN A 6 -35.75 -1.08 4.03
N GLU A 7 -35.28 0.12 3.76
CA GLU A 7 -34.34 0.36 2.66
C GLU A 7 -33.04 -0.41 2.95
N PRO A 8 -32.39 -1.00 1.93
CA PRO A 8 -31.12 -1.67 2.13
C PRO A 8 -30.08 -0.63 2.55
N LEU A 9 -29.45 -0.86 3.71
CA LEU A 9 -28.30 -0.09 4.16
C LEU A 9 -27.17 -0.28 3.17
N GLY A 10 -27.14 0.61 2.18
CA GLY A 10 -26.15 0.65 1.14
C GLY A 10 -24.85 1.24 1.65
N GLY A 11 -23.75 0.70 1.17
CA GLY A 11 -22.44 1.31 1.15
C GLY A 11 -21.68 1.18 2.47
N SER A 12 -20.61 0.39 2.46
CA SER A 12 -19.59 0.42 3.51
C SER A 12 -18.92 1.81 3.50
N HIS A 13 -19.47 2.72 4.30
CA HIS A 13 -18.85 4.02 4.56
C HIS A 13 -17.53 3.78 5.28
N THR A 14 -16.42 3.74 4.55
CA THR A 14 -15.09 3.78 5.16
C THR A 14 -14.98 5.13 5.90
N PRO A 15 -14.73 5.13 7.22
CA PRO A 15 -14.69 6.37 7.98
C PRO A 15 -13.60 7.30 7.43
N GLU A 16 -13.96 8.53 7.13
CA GLU A 16 -12.99 9.55 6.73
C GLU A 16 -12.18 10.06 7.91
N ARG A 17 -10.96 10.47 7.64
CA ARG A 17 -10.06 11.12 8.60
C ARG A 17 -9.41 12.33 7.95
N LYS A 18 -9.02 13.29 8.78
CA LYS A 18 -8.36 14.52 8.36
C LYS A 18 -6.85 14.38 8.50
N CYS A 19 -6.12 14.68 7.43
CA CYS A 19 -4.66 14.82 7.48
C CYS A 19 -4.27 16.00 8.36
N ILE A 20 -3.39 15.78 9.36
CA ILE A 20 -2.97 16.84 10.29
C ILE A 20 -2.01 17.86 9.68
N LEU A 21 -1.41 17.54 8.52
CA LEU A 21 -0.46 18.41 7.82
C LEU A 21 -1.09 19.18 6.67
N SER A 22 -1.85 18.52 5.77
CA SER A 22 -2.50 19.18 4.65
C SER A 22 -3.89 19.73 4.99
N GLY A 23 -4.57 19.17 5.98
CA GLY A 23 -5.94 19.53 6.32
C GLY A 23 -7.00 18.83 5.46
N GLU A 24 -6.60 18.05 4.47
CA GLU A 24 -7.49 17.32 3.57
C GLU A 24 -8.11 16.10 4.26
N HIS A 25 -9.30 15.73 3.80
CA HIS A 25 -10.03 14.55 4.24
C HIS A 25 -9.82 13.42 3.23
N ALA A 26 -9.61 12.20 3.72
CA ALA A 26 -9.52 11.00 2.91
C ALA A 26 -10.05 9.79 3.69
N ALA A 27 -10.27 8.69 2.97
CA ALA A 27 -10.64 7.43 3.60
C ALA A 27 -9.56 7.02 4.62
N ARG A 28 -10.00 6.50 5.76
CA ARG A 28 -9.10 6.06 6.85
C ARG A 28 -7.96 5.17 6.36
N ASP A 29 -8.28 4.26 5.44
CA ASP A 29 -7.35 3.25 4.99
C ASP A 29 -6.30 3.80 4.01
N ASP A 30 -6.56 4.96 3.39
CA ASP A 30 -5.59 5.65 2.53
C ASP A 30 -4.62 6.52 3.32
N LEU A 31 -4.94 6.84 4.57
CA LEU A 31 -4.10 7.64 5.44
C LEU A 31 -3.20 6.77 6.31
N ILE A 32 -2.10 7.35 6.75
CA ILE A 32 -1.15 6.74 7.68
C ILE A 32 -1.46 7.23 9.09
N ARG A 33 -1.73 6.31 9.99
CA ARG A 33 -1.94 6.63 11.41
C ARG A 33 -0.61 6.71 12.14
N LEU A 34 -0.49 7.73 12.99
CA LEU A 34 0.53 7.84 14.03
C LEU A 34 -0.12 7.61 15.38
N ALA A 35 0.56 6.89 16.24
CA ALA A 35 0.13 6.61 17.61
C ALA A 35 1.08 7.28 18.62
N LEU A 36 0.55 7.57 19.81
CA LEU A 36 1.31 8.09 20.94
C LEU A 36 1.50 6.95 21.95
N GLY A 37 2.76 6.67 22.28
CA GLY A 37 3.12 5.75 23.35
C GLY A 37 2.88 6.34 24.75
N PRO A 38 2.85 5.50 25.78
CA PRO A 38 2.67 5.94 27.16
C PRO A 38 3.83 6.82 27.68
N ASP A 39 4.99 6.71 27.05
CA ASP A 39 6.20 7.49 27.30
C ASP A 39 6.26 8.81 26.48
N GLY A 40 5.17 9.18 25.81
CA GLY A 40 5.10 10.34 24.93
C GLY A 40 5.77 10.14 23.56
N SER A 41 6.29 8.94 23.25
CA SER A 41 6.90 8.68 21.95
C SER A 41 5.86 8.59 20.84
N VAL A 42 6.14 9.24 19.69
CA VAL A 42 5.31 9.14 18.48
C VAL A 42 5.87 8.06 17.55
N ALA A 43 5.02 7.13 17.18
CA ALA A 43 5.39 6.01 16.31
C ALA A 43 4.38 5.78 15.17
N PRO A 44 4.82 5.24 14.01
CA PRO A 44 3.92 4.84 12.94
C PRO A 44 3.06 3.63 13.36
N ASP A 45 1.76 3.73 13.11
CA ASP A 45 0.77 2.65 13.30
C ASP A 45 0.03 2.42 11.97
N VAL A 46 0.77 2.01 10.96
CA VAL A 46 0.28 1.87 9.57
C VAL A 46 -0.87 0.89 9.40
N ARG A 47 -1.09 0.02 10.41
CA ARG A 47 -2.22 -0.92 10.45
C ARG A 47 -3.39 -0.43 11.30
N ALA A 48 -3.26 0.75 11.90
CA ALA A 48 -4.26 1.39 12.77
C ALA A 48 -4.78 0.47 13.90
N ARG A 49 -3.87 -0.23 14.58
CA ARG A 49 -4.18 -1.21 15.65
C ARG A 49 -3.87 -0.71 17.05
N ALA A 50 -3.04 0.30 17.19
CA ALA A 50 -2.68 0.84 18.50
C ALA A 50 -3.93 1.38 19.22
N PRO A 51 -4.05 1.20 20.54
CA PRO A 51 -5.14 1.75 21.31
C PRO A 51 -5.09 3.28 21.34
N GLY A 52 -6.18 3.90 21.78
CA GLY A 52 -6.24 5.34 22.00
C GLY A 52 -6.40 6.19 20.75
N ARG A 53 -6.10 7.49 20.94
CA ARG A 53 -6.23 8.49 19.88
C ARG A 53 -5.09 8.36 18.88
N GLY A 54 -5.43 8.50 17.57
CA GLY A 54 -4.45 8.54 16.49
C GLY A 54 -4.42 9.88 15.79
N ALA A 55 -3.26 10.28 15.28
CA ALA A 55 -3.09 11.35 14.31
C ALA A 55 -2.93 10.74 12.91
N TRP A 56 -3.48 11.39 11.89
CA TRP A 56 -3.52 10.85 10.53
C TRP A 56 -2.78 11.76 9.56
N ILE A 57 -1.99 11.18 8.69
CA ILE A 57 -1.25 11.89 7.65
C ILE A 57 -1.52 11.27 6.27
N GLY A 58 -1.65 12.11 5.24
CA GLY A 58 -1.88 11.74 3.84
C GLY A 58 -0.94 12.48 2.91
N VAL A 59 0.30 12.71 3.36
CA VAL A 59 1.35 13.39 2.59
C VAL A 59 2.55 12.47 2.43
N ASP A 60 3.41 12.80 1.48
CA ASP A 60 4.63 12.04 1.20
C ASP A 60 5.72 12.21 2.27
N ARG A 61 6.76 11.41 2.16
CA ARG A 61 7.91 11.41 3.08
C ARG A 61 8.61 12.76 3.12
N ALA A 62 8.85 13.37 1.95
CA ALA A 62 9.56 14.65 1.88
C ALA A 62 8.80 15.75 2.64
N THR A 63 7.49 15.78 2.48
CA THR A 63 6.61 16.71 3.23
C THR A 63 6.65 16.46 4.73
N VAL A 64 6.64 15.19 5.16
CA VAL A 64 6.78 14.82 6.59
C VAL A 64 8.13 15.28 7.13
N ASP A 65 9.23 14.99 6.43
CA ASP A 65 10.59 15.33 6.87
C ASP A 65 10.78 16.86 6.98
N VAL A 66 10.28 17.62 5.99
CA VAL A 66 10.30 19.10 6.04
C VAL A 66 9.44 19.64 7.19
N ALA A 67 8.24 19.09 7.39
CA ALA A 67 7.36 19.52 8.48
C ALA A 67 7.97 19.21 9.87
N ASN A 68 8.66 18.06 9.98
CA ASN A 68 9.35 17.67 11.21
C ASN A 68 10.53 18.60 11.51
N ALA A 69 11.39 18.85 10.53
CA ALA A 69 12.55 19.75 10.67
C ALA A 69 12.15 21.19 11.05
N LYS A 70 11.01 21.68 10.53
CA LYS A 70 10.46 23.01 10.84
C LYS A 70 9.59 23.06 12.11
N GLY A 71 9.46 21.98 12.86
CA GLY A 71 8.63 21.90 14.07
C GLY A 71 7.10 21.94 13.82
N LYS A 72 6.66 22.08 12.56
CA LYS A 72 5.23 22.09 12.18
C LYS A 72 4.53 20.79 12.53
N LEU A 73 5.20 19.65 12.30
CA LEU A 73 4.67 18.33 12.63
C LEU A 73 4.43 18.17 14.12
N ARG A 74 5.39 18.60 14.99
CA ARG A 74 5.22 18.57 16.44
C ARG A 74 4.00 19.36 16.89
N GLY A 75 3.80 20.58 16.38
CA GLY A 75 2.62 21.40 16.68
C GLY A 75 1.30 20.76 16.23
N ALA A 76 1.28 20.13 15.06
CA ALA A 76 0.10 19.42 14.57
C ALA A 76 -0.23 18.18 15.42
N LEU A 77 0.78 17.41 15.80
CA LEU A 77 0.65 16.26 16.70
C LEU A 77 0.18 16.66 18.10
N ALA A 78 0.71 17.73 18.68
CA ALA A 78 0.28 18.24 19.98
C ALA A 78 -1.21 18.58 20.00
N ARG A 79 -1.73 19.20 18.94
CA ARG A 79 -3.17 19.46 18.78
C ARG A 79 -3.97 18.17 18.62
N ALA A 80 -3.48 17.22 17.80
CA ALA A 80 -4.18 15.97 17.54
C ALA A 80 -4.25 15.08 18.79
N PHE A 81 -3.17 14.95 19.54
CA PHE A 81 -3.10 14.14 20.76
C PHE A 81 -3.59 14.88 22.01
N LYS A 82 -3.75 16.20 21.94
CA LYS A 82 -4.11 17.09 23.07
C LYS A 82 -3.10 17.01 24.22
N THR A 83 -1.83 16.98 23.90
CA THR A 83 -0.70 17.01 24.85
C THR A 83 0.48 17.76 24.27
N GLY A 84 1.26 18.43 25.13
CA GLY A 84 2.53 19.04 24.76
C GLY A 84 3.74 18.12 24.99
N GLU A 85 3.55 17.04 25.74
CA GLU A 85 4.60 16.06 26.07
C GLU A 85 4.72 15.04 24.94
N LEU A 86 5.49 15.41 23.91
CA LEU A 86 5.71 14.60 22.72
C LEU A 86 7.19 14.44 22.46
N ASN A 87 7.60 13.20 22.28
CA ASN A 87 8.88 12.84 21.70
C ASN A 87 8.68 12.41 20.24
N VAL A 88 8.96 13.33 19.31
CA VAL A 88 8.84 13.11 17.86
C VAL A 88 10.23 12.77 17.33
N PRO A 89 10.46 11.53 16.86
CA PRO A 89 11.76 11.14 16.33
C PRO A 89 12.16 12.00 15.13
N ALA A 90 13.43 12.40 15.06
CA ALA A 90 13.94 13.17 13.91
C ALA A 90 13.81 12.38 12.59
N ASP A 91 13.92 11.06 12.67
CA ASP A 91 13.81 10.09 11.56
C ASP A 91 12.40 9.53 11.37
N LEU A 92 11.34 10.24 11.83
CA LEU A 92 9.97 9.72 11.78
C LEU A 92 9.53 9.35 10.36
N GLY A 93 9.89 10.14 9.33
CA GLY A 93 9.61 9.82 7.93
C GLY A 93 10.22 8.47 7.50
N ALA A 94 11.48 8.22 7.85
CA ALA A 94 12.13 6.94 7.58
C ALA A 94 11.47 5.76 8.33
N ARG A 95 11.01 5.97 9.57
CA ARG A 95 10.27 4.97 10.34
C ARG A 95 8.91 4.65 9.73
N ILE A 96 8.22 5.64 9.21
CA ILE A 96 6.94 5.44 8.50
C ILE A 96 7.16 4.60 7.25
N GLU A 97 8.16 4.96 6.44
CA GLU A 97 8.51 4.18 5.24
C GLU A 97 8.85 2.74 5.59
N ALA A 98 9.71 2.51 6.58
CA ALA A 98 10.05 1.16 7.04
C ALA A 98 8.83 0.36 7.49
N ALA A 99 7.88 1.00 8.19
CA ALA A 99 6.65 0.36 8.63
C ALA A 99 5.70 0.02 7.46
N LEU A 100 5.56 0.90 6.46
CA LEU A 100 4.77 0.64 5.25
C LEU A 100 5.39 -0.48 4.42
N ARG A 101 6.71 -0.42 4.21
CA ARG A 101 7.47 -1.49 3.55
C ARG A 101 7.23 -2.84 4.23
N GLN A 102 7.41 -2.90 5.54
CA GLN A 102 7.21 -4.13 6.31
C GLN A 102 5.76 -4.64 6.20
N ALA A 103 4.78 -3.74 6.20
CA ALA A 103 3.38 -4.13 6.04
C ALA A 103 3.11 -4.81 4.69
N VAL A 104 3.75 -4.35 3.59
CA VAL A 104 3.66 -5.00 2.28
C VAL A 104 4.34 -6.36 2.28
N LEU A 105 5.56 -6.47 2.83
CA LEU A 105 6.30 -7.73 2.90
C LEU A 105 5.54 -8.80 3.72
N ASP A 106 4.99 -8.40 4.88
CA ASP A 106 4.16 -9.28 5.71
C ASP A 106 2.90 -9.74 4.96
N ARG A 107 2.26 -8.84 4.20
CA ARG A 107 1.09 -9.17 3.39
C ARG A 107 1.45 -10.19 2.32
N LEU A 108 2.51 -9.96 1.56
CA LEU A 108 2.99 -10.91 0.55
C LEU A 108 3.30 -12.28 1.16
N GLY A 109 3.96 -12.33 2.32
CA GLY A 109 4.23 -13.55 3.04
C GLY A 109 2.96 -14.29 3.50
N LEU A 110 1.91 -13.55 3.91
CA LEU A 110 0.62 -14.14 4.27
C LEU A 110 -0.08 -14.75 3.04
N GLU A 111 -0.12 -14.01 1.93
CA GLU A 111 -0.75 -14.50 0.70
C GLU A 111 0.02 -15.68 0.08
N ALA A 112 1.35 -15.73 0.23
CA ALA A 112 2.16 -16.88 -0.16
C ALA A 112 1.80 -18.14 0.65
N ARG A 113 1.65 -18.01 1.97
CA ARG A 113 1.22 -19.14 2.84
C ARG A 113 -0.22 -19.58 2.55
N ALA A 114 -1.07 -18.67 2.11
CA ALA A 114 -2.44 -18.97 1.69
C ALA A 114 -2.54 -19.56 0.27
N SER A 115 -1.39 -19.83 -0.38
CA SER A 115 -1.32 -20.34 -1.76
C SER A 115 -1.95 -19.41 -2.81
N ASN A 116 -2.04 -18.12 -2.52
CA ASN A 116 -2.58 -17.11 -3.44
C ASN A 116 -1.52 -16.60 -4.42
N LEU A 117 -0.24 -17.01 -4.31
CA LEU A 117 0.86 -16.57 -5.16
C LEU A 117 1.38 -17.70 -6.07
N ILE A 118 1.68 -17.32 -7.30
CA ILE A 118 2.49 -18.10 -8.24
C ILE A 118 3.85 -17.42 -8.38
N LEU A 119 4.93 -18.20 -8.28
CA LEU A 119 6.30 -17.78 -8.45
C LEU A 119 6.96 -18.57 -9.59
N GLY A 120 7.96 -17.93 -10.23
CA GLY A 120 8.68 -18.49 -11.38
C GLY A 120 8.04 -18.08 -12.71
N SER A 121 8.87 -17.47 -13.58
CA SER A 121 8.42 -16.79 -14.81
C SER A 121 7.59 -17.67 -15.73
N GLU A 122 7.99 -18.93 -15.93
CA GLU A 122 7.23 -19.86 -16.79
C GLU A 122 5.84 -20.18 -16.24
N LYS A 123 5.74 -20.45 -14.93
CA LYS A 123 4.44 -20.72 -14.29
C LYS A 123 3.54 -19.48 -14.30
N ILE A 124 4.12 -18.31 -14.09
CA ILE A 124 3.40 -17.02 -14.15
C ILE A 124 2.90 -16.80 -15.58
N GLU A 125 3.73 -17.02 -16.62
CA GLU A 125 3.33 -16.82 -18.00
C GLU A 125 2.14 -17.73 -18.38
N VAL A 126 2.19 -19.00 -18.00
CA VAL A 126 1.09 -19.94 -18.26
C VAL A 126 -0.20 -19.51 -17.56
N ALA A 127 -0.12 -19.14 -16.28
CA ALA A 127 -1.28 -18.67 -15.52
C ALA A 127 -1.84 -17.34 -16.07
N ALA A 128 -0.95 -16.43 -16.45
CA ALA A 128 -1.31 -15.15 -17.03
C ALA A 128 -2.09 -15.30 -18.34
N ARG A 129 -1.59 -16.12 -19.29
CA ARG A 129 -2.29 -16.41 -20.56
C ARG A 129 -3.66 -17.08 -20.38
N ARG A 130 -3.86 -17.77 -19.25
CA ARG A 130 -5.14 -18.40 -18.90
C ARG A 130 -6.12 -17.45 -18.19
N GLY A 131 -5.76 -16.17 -18.01
CA GLY A 131 -6.59 -15.20 -17.29
C GLY A 131 -6.69 -15.46 -15.78
N GLN A 132 -5.78 -16.25 -15.20
CA GLN A 132 -5.82 -16.63 -13.79
C GLN A 132 -5.11 -15.62 -12.87
N VAL A 133 -4.41 -14.62 -13.42
CA VAL A 133 -3.62 -13.64 -12.66
C VAL A 133 -4.44 -12.39 -12.43
N ALA A 134 -4.74 -12.11 -11.17
CA ALA A 134 -5.44 -10.90 -10.73
C ALA A 134 -4.49 -9.71 -10.54
N LEU A 135 -3.22 -9.97 -10.16
CA LEU A 135 -2.20 -8.94 -10.01
C LEU A 135 -0.83 -9.51 -10.37
N LEU A 136 -0.08 -8.79 -11.19
CA LEU A 136 1.30 -9.11 -11.55
C LEU A 136 2.25 -8.13 -10.87
N LEU A 137 3.31 -8.66 -10.25
CA LEU A 137 4.35 -7.88 -9.55
C LEU A 137 5.72 -8.17 -10.15
N HIS A 138 6.53 -7.13 -10.27
CA HIS A 138 7.91 -7.19 -10.72
C HIS A 138 8.84 -6.56 -9.69
N ALA A 139 9.96 -7.20 -9.39
CA ALA A 139 11.03 -6.56 -8.62
C ALA A 139 11.56 -5.32 -9.36
N SER A 140 12.08 -4.32 -8.65
CA SER A 140 12.62 -3.10 -9.28
C SER A 140 13.79 -3.40 -10.21
N ASP A 141 14.58 -4.44 -9.92
CA ASP A 141 15.72 -4.92 -10.70
C ASP A 141 15.35 -6.01 -11.71
N ALA A 142 14.07 -6.22 -11.99
CA ALA A 142 13.63 -7.11 -13.06
C ALA A 142 14.02 -6.57 -14.43
N SER A 143 14.51 -7.44 -15.33
CA SER A 143 14.85 -7.04 -16.68
C SER A 143 13.66 -6.49 -17.45
N ALA A 144 13.87 -5.50 -18.29
CA ALA A 144 12.81 -4.91 -19.12
C ALA A 144 12.16 -5.96 -20.04
N GLU A 145 12.94 -6.91 -20.55
CA GLU A 145 12.45 -8.02 -21.38
C GLU A 145 11.53 -8.96 -20.59
N GLY A 146 11.97 -9.38 -19.38
CA GLY A 146 11.19 -10.23 -18.50
C GLY A 146 9.86 -9.61 -18.11
N ARG A 147 9.86 -8.31 -17.76
CA ARG A 147 8.63 -7.55 -17.47
C ARG A 147 7.71 -7.53 -18.68
N ARG A 148 8.21 -7.07 -19.84
CA ARG A 148 7.42 -6.97 -21.07
C ARG A 148 6.77 -8.30 -21.47
N LYS A 149 7.52 -9.41 -21.37
CA LYS A 149 7.01 -10.76 -21.68
C LYS A 149 5.81 -11.14 -20.80
N LEU A 150 5.93 -10.95 -19.50
CA LEU A 150 4.87 -11.30 -18.54
C LEU A 150 3.69 -10.34 -18.61
N ASP A 151 3.93 -9.04 -18.80
CA ASP A 151 2.88 -8.05 -19.02
C ASP A 151 2.06 -8.37 -20.28
N GLN A 152 2.71 -8.77 -21.36
CA GLN A 152 2.03 -9.19 -22.58
C GLN A 152 1.17 -10.44 -22.32
N ALA A 153 1.73 -11.45 -21.66
CA ALA A 153 0.98 -12.66 -21.32
C ALA A 153 -0.25 -12.35 -20.46
N TRP A 154 -0.12 -11.42 -19.54
CA TRP A 154 -1.20 -10.98 -18.66
C TRP A 154 -2.30 -10.23 -19.42
N ARG A 155 -1.94 -9.29 -20.32
CA ARG A 155 -2.91 -8.61 -21.18
C ARG A 155 -3.68 -9.58 -22.08
N VAL A 156 -3.00 -10.57 -22.68
CA VAL A 156 -3.66 -11.61 -23.50
C VAL A 156 -4.70 -12.36 -22.67
N GLY A 157 -4.33 -12.84 -21.49
CA GLY A 157 -5.25 -13.61 -20.65
C GLY A 157 -6.39 -12.81 -20.03
N THR A 158 -6.27 -11.47 -19.97
CA THR A 158 -7.31 -10.56 -19.46
C THR A 158 -8.07 -9.84 -20.59
N GLU A 159 -7.82 -10.20 -21.86
CA GLU A 159 -8.45 -9.59 -23.06
C GLU A 159 -8.19 -8.08 -23.15
N GLN A 160 -6.99 -7.64 -22.72
CA GLN A 160 -6.56 -6.25 -22.69
C GLN A 160 -5.38 -5.97 -23.63
N GLU A 161 -5.27 -6.70 -24.74
CA GLU A 161 -4.25 -6.43 -25.74
C GLU A 161 -4.35 -4.99 -26.26
N GLY A 162 -3.21 -4.32 -26.34
CA GLY A 162 -3.15 -2.93 -26.76
C GLY A 162 -3.42 -1.88 -25.66
N SER A 163 -3.91 -2.29 -24.46
CA SER A 163 -4.19 -1.34 -23.36
C SER A 163 -2.94 -0.71 -22.75
N GLY A 164 -1.76 -1.29 -22.96
CA GLY A 164 -0.54 -0.86 -22.27
C GLY A 164 -0.48 -1.24 -20.80
N ALA A 165 -1.46 -1.98 -20.25
CA ALA A 165 -1.47 -2.43 -18.86
C ALA A 165 -0.19 -3.19 -18.50
N GLN A 166 0.39 -2.89 -17.34
CA GLN A 166 1.63 -3.45 -16.83
C GLN A 166 1.46 -3.93 -15.40
N GLY A 167 2.25 -4.93 -15.01
CA GLY A 167 2.35 -5.33 -13.62
C GLY A 167 2.96 -4.23 -12.75
N LEU A 168 2.60 -4.23 -11.48
CA LEU A 168 3.12 -3.27 -10.52
C LEU A 168 4.62 -3.52 -10.25
N VAL A 169 5.41 -2.45 -10.24
CA VAL A 169 6.82 -2.52 -9.86
C VAL A 169 6.92 -2.38 -8.34
N PHE A 170 7.47 -3.42 -7.71
CA PHE A 170 7.82 -3.39 -6.30
C PHE A 170 9.02 -2.47 -6.09
N PRO A 171 9.01 -1.52 -5.15
CA PRO A 171 10.05 -0.50 -4.99
C PRO A 171 11.45 -1.05 -4.69
N GLU A 172 11.53 -2.32 -4.27
CA GLU A 172 12.77 -3.00 -3.92
C GLU A 172 13.14 -4.11 -4.90
N GLY A 173 14.41 -4.53 -4.87
CA GLY A 173 14.93 -5.58 -5.75
C GLY A 173 14.54 -6.99 -5.30
N ARG A 174 14.89 -7.97 -6.15
CA ARG A 174 14.61 -9.40 -5.96
C ARG A 174 15.09 -9.96 -4.62
N ALA A 175 16.17 -9.45 -4.07
CA ALA A 175 16.71 -9.93 -2.80
C ALA A 175 15.69 -9.78 -1.66
N ILE A 176 14.99 -8.66 -1.62
CA ILE A 176 13.99 -8.36 -0.60
C ILE A 176 12.70 -9.18 -0.82
N LEU A 177 12.26 -9.31 -2.09
CA LEU A 177 11.12 -10.16 -2.42
C LEU A 177 11.41 -11.64 -2.09
N SER A 178 12.62 -12.11 -2.39
CA SER A 178 13.06 -13.46 -2.08
C SER A 178 13.02 -13.75 -0.58
N LEU A 179 13.56 -12.81 0.22
CA LEU A 179 13.52 -12.90 1.68
C LEU A 179 12.08 -12.94 2.23
N ALA A 180 11.23 -12.03 1.75
CA ALA A 180 9.83 -11.93 2.20
C ALA A 180 9.00 -13.19 1.88
N LEU A 181 9.29 -13.85 0.76
CA LEU A 181 8.57 -15.01 0.29
C LEU A 181 9.22 -16.35 0.69
N GLY A 182 10.39 -16.31 1.36
CA GLY A 182 11.13 -17.50 1.77
C GLY A 182 11.55 -18.36 0.57
N ARG A 183 11.92 -17.72 -0.54
CA ARG A 183 12.33 -18.37 -1.79
C ARG A 183 13.57 -17.68 -2.35
N GLU A 184 14.33 -18.40 -3.14
CA GLU A 184 15.49 -17.84 -3.84
C GLU A 184 15.07 -17.19 -5.17
N ASN A 185 15.74 -16.09 -5.52
CA ASN A 185 15.65 -15.42 -6.81
C ASN A 185 14.23 -15.09 -7.30
N VAL A 186 13.41 -14.48 -6.43
CA VAL A 186 12.07 -14.04 -6.80
C VAL A 186 12.15 -12.69 -7.53
N VAL A 187 12.03 -12.71 -8.83
CA VAL A 187 12.03 -11.52 -9.70
C VAL A 187 10.61 -11.06 -10.03
N HIS A 188 9.70 -12.02 -10.16
CA HIS A 188 8.30 -11.81 -10.49
C HIS A 188 7.40 -12.63 -9.57
N ALA A 189 6.24 -12.11 -9.25
CA ALA A 189 5.19 -12.81 -8.52
C ALA A 189 3.83 -12.49 -9.14
N ALA A 190 2.95 -13.48 -9.20
CA ALA A 190 1.58 -13.30 -9.63
C ALA A 190 0.62 -13.68 -8.51
N ILE A 191 -0.41 -12.88 -8.29
CA ILE A 191 -1.47 -13.14 -7.32
C ILE A 191 -2.71 -13.55 -8.08
N ILE A 192 -3.30 -14.70 -7.72
CA ILE A 192 -4.41 -15.31 -8.43
C ILE A 192 -5.77 -15.03 -7.80
N ASP A 193 -5.82 -14.79 -6.50
CA ASP A 193 -7.05 -14.42 -5.79
C ASP A 193 -7.29 -12.90 -5.85
N ARG A 194 -8.48 -12.48 -6.29
CA ARG A 194 -8.82 -11.05 -6.46
C ARG A 194 -8.81 -10.27 -5.15
N ALA A 195 -9.27 -10.87 -4.06
CA ALA A 195 -9.29 -10.19 -2.76
C ALA A 195 -7.86 -10.06 -2.21
N ALA A 196 -7.00 -11.07 -2.40
CA ALA A 196 -5.57 -10.98 -2.09
C ALA A 196 -4.87 -9.90 -2.94
N ALA A 197 -5.18 -9.84 -4.23
CA ALA A 197 -4.66 -8.81 -5.14
C ALA A 197 -5.02 -7.40 -4.65
N ALA A 198 -6.28 -7.15 -4.32
CA ALA A 198 -6.72 -5.86 -3.79
C ALA A 198 -5.99 -5.48 -2.49
N ARG A 199 -5.81 -6.43 -1.56
CA ARG A 199 -5.07 -6.18 -0.30
C ARG A 199 -3.60 -5.85 -0.52
N VAL A 200 -2.95 -6.53 -1.47
CA VAL A 200 -1.53 -6.29 -1.80
C VAL A 200 -1.38 -4.98 -2.56
N SER A 201 -2.21 -4.72 -3.59
CA SER A 201 -2.21 -3.44 -4.33
C SER A 201 -2.35 -2.26 -3.38
N HIS A 202 -3.38 -2.26 -2.54
CA HIS A 202 -3.62 -1.17 -1.59
C HIS A 202 -2.43 -0.94 -0.63
N ALA A 203 -1.84 -2.01 -0.09
CA ALA A 203 -0.67 -1.86 0.78
C ALA A 203 0.54 -1.30 0.02
N LEU A 204 0.76 -1.74 -1.23
CA LEU A 204 1.86 -1.29 -2.07
C LEU A 204 1.66 0.15 -2.53
N GLU A 205 0.44 0.54 -2.93
CA GLU A 205 0.08 1.91 -3.33
C GLU A 205 0.32 2.91 -2.20
N ARG A 206 -0.08 2.59 -0.98
CA ARG A 206 0.19 3.43 0.20
C ARG A 206 1.69 3.66 0.42
N TRP A 207 2.50 2.62 0.26
CA TRP A 207 3.96 2.76 0.38
C TRP A 207 4.53 3.60 -0.76
N ARG A 208 4.11 3.34 -2.01
CA ARG A 208 4.57 4.08 -3.20
C ARG A 208 4.20 5.57 -3.14
N ALA A 209 2.96 5.86 -2.77
CA ALA A 209 2.51 7.24 -2.56
C ALA A 209 3.35 7.95 -1.50
N PHE A 210 3.66 7.26 -0.39
CA PHE A 210 4.47 7.85 0.67
C PHE A 210 5.91 8.14 0.24
N ILE A 211 6.53 7.31 -0.59
CA ILE A 211 7.89 7.55 -1.09
C ILE A 211 7.94 8.46 -2.33
N GLY A 212 6.81 8.99 -2.77
CA GLY A 212 6.73 9.89 -3.92
C GLY A 212 6.92 9.20 -5.28
N ARG A 213 6.70 7.88 -5.37
CA ARG A 213 6.70 7.14 -6.64
C ARG A 213 5.27 6.98 -7.14
N GLU A 214 4.76 7.98 -7.81
CA GLU A 214 3.55 7.84 -8.62
C GLU A 214 3.95 7.18 -9.93
N ASP A 215 3.62 5.90 -10.12
CA ASP A 215 3.63 5.31 -11.45
C ASP A 215 2.35 5.76 -12.17
N GLY A 216 2.49 6.09 -13.45
CA GLY A 216 1.46 6.63 -14.31
C GLY A 216 0.25 5.70 -14.57
N LEU A 217 -0.47 5.31 -13.53
CA LEU A 217 -1.72 4.54 -13.60
C LEU A 217 -2.94 5.37 -13.16
N SER A 218 -2.89 6.69 -13.32
CA SER A 218 -4.06 7.56 -13.12
C SER A 218 -4.58 8.10 -14.44
N ALA A 219 -5.10 7.23 -15.30
CA ALA A 219 -5.88 7.67 -16.46
C ALA A 219 -6.73 6.54 -17.09
N ALA A 220 -7.46 5.75 -16.31
CA ALA A 220 -8.45 4.84 -16.89
C ALA A 220 -9.61 4.57 -15.93
N THR A 221 -10.17 5.63 -15.33
CA THR A 221 -11.49 5.50 -14.68
C THR A 221 -12.18 6.87 -14.65
N ALA A 222 -12.54 7.38 -15.84
CA ALA A 222 -13.55 8.42 -15.99
C ALA A 222 -14.00 8.44 -17.48
N GLU A 223 -14.95 7.55 -17.82
CA GLU A 223 -16.05 7.83 -18.77
C GLU A 223 -17.07 6.68 -18.66
#